data_ef44b1d83b3f3906fe700fddb3c56623
#
_entry.id   ef44b1d83b3f3906fe700fddb3c56623
#
_cell.length_a   1.000
_cell.length_b   1.000
_cell.length_c   1.000
_cell.angle_alpha   90.00
_cell.angle_beta   90.00
_cell.angle_gamma   90.00
#
_symmetry.space_group_name_H-M   'P 1'
#
loop_
_entity.id
_entity.type
_entity.pdbx_description
1 polymer ?
#
loop_
_entity_poly.entity_id
_entity_poly.type
_entity_poly.pdbx_seq_one_letter_code
_entity_poly.pdbx_strand_id
1 'polypeptide(L)'
;MVKEMKMASLSLGLTATTFLTSLSAAPVAAADEQFVPLPTYRVGPYASSGAPWFAGEIDYFTYINEVEGGVNGVKLDVQEFETEYSPDRAVEVYERVKDGVNGSSPMAFFITHSTPATYALGPRAREDKIPLIDPAGGRPESLNGLVFEYEFPLLFTYYSQGSVAVNYIAQEMGGFENLKGKKIVTVYHDSGYGRSSQPVMEVLAEKYGFENIQIPVAHPGSEQSAIWRQVRGIKPDFVVLRTWGVMTPVGIKTAKRFGIDVGKMIGDVWASSETACST
;
A
#
# COMPACT_ATOMS: atom_id res chain seq x y z
N MET A 1 52.54 54.72 -64.35
CA MET A 1 53.08 55.15 -63.05
C MET A 1 51.97 55.00 -62.07
N VAL A 2 51.83 53.82 -61.41
CA VAL A 2 50.80 53.54 -60.40
C VAL A 2 51.54 53.28 -59.09
N LYS A 3 51.19 54.07 -58.09
CA LYS A 3 51.84 54.11 -56.80
C LYS A 3 51.13 53.09 -55.89
N GLU A 4 51.86 52.11 -55.45
CA GLU A 4 51.35 51.11 -54.47
C GLU A 4 51.13 51.75 -53.08
N MET A 5 49.95 51.58 -52.52
CA MET A 5 49.64 51.93 -51.15
C MET A 5 49.65 50.66 -50.30
N LYS A 6 50.59 50.51 -49.40
CA LYS A 6 50.64 49.46 -48.40
C LYS A 6 49.66 49.77 -47.30
N MET A 7 48.64 48.91 -47.13
CA MET A 7 47.79 48.89 -45.95
C MET A 7 48.42 48.06 -44.83
N ALA A 8 48.68 48.70 -43.71
CA ALA A 8 49.12 48.02 -42.49
C ALA A 8 47.91 47.49 -41.77
N SER A 9 47.84 46.16 -41.57
CA SER A 9 46.81 45.52 -40.75
C SER A 9 47.19 45.55 -39.26
N LEU A 10 46.39 46.25 -38.46
CA LEU A 10 46.48 46.22 -36.99
C LEU A 10 45.70 45.06 -36.52
N SER A 11 46.29 43.95 -36.02
CA SER A 11 45.65 42.85 -35.36
C SER A 11 45.51 43.15 -33.87
N LEU A 12 44.31 43.48 -33.47
CA LEU A 12 43.92 43.57 -32.04
C LEU A 12 43.69 42.15 -31.49
N GLY A 13 44.65 41.64 -30.75
CA GLY A 13 44.51 40.37 -30.03
C GLY A 13 43.61 40.54 -28.80
N LEU A 14 42.39 40.04 -28.88
CA LEU A 14 41.46 39.96 -27.75
C LEU A 14 41.68 38.63 -27.02
N THR A 15 42.50 38.63 -25.96
CA THR A 15 42.64 37.48 -25.05
C THR A 15 41.45 37.42 -24.12
N ALA A 16 40.48 36.56 -24.45
CA ALA A 16 39.38 36.23 -23.56
C ALA A 16 39.86 35.23 -22.48
N THR A 17 40.15 35.74 -21.30
CA THR A 17 40.43 34.89 -20.12
C THR A 17 39.12 34.36 -19.59
N THR A 18 38.77 33.10 -19.93
CA THR A 18 37.62 32.37 -19.36
C THR A 18 38.01 31.92 -17.94
N PHE A 19 37.46 32.59 -16.93
CA PHE A 19 37.47 32.09 -15.56
C PHE A 19 36.44 30.92 -15.47
N LEU A 20 36.92 29.69 -15.55
CA LEU A 20 36.17 28.53 -15.08
C LEU A 20 36.13 28.57 -13.54
N THR A 21 35.10 29.15 -12.97
CA THR A 21 34.76 28.90 -11.57
C THR A 21 34.26 27.48 -11.47
N SER A 22 35.12 26.54 -11.10
CA SER A 22 34.69 25.22 -10.63
C SER A 22 33.90 25.43 -9.36
N LEU A 23 32.53 25.33 -9.45
CA LEU A 23 31.68 25.10 -8.28
C LEU A 23 32.08 23.71 -7.76
N SER A 24 33.00 23.64 -6.81
CA SER A 24 33.16 22.47 -5.96
C SER A 24 31.86 22.38 -5.11
N ALA A 25 30.92 21.54 -5.52
CA ALA A 25 29.90 21.13 -4.61
C ALA A 25 30.62 20.49 -3.41
N ALA A 26 30.55 21.13 -2.25
CA ALA A 26 31.03 20.53 -1.02
C ALA A 26 30.28 19.17 -0.90
N PRO A 27 30.97 18.06 -0.60
CA PRO A 27 30.28 16.83 -0.32
C PRO A 27 29.31 17.12 0.83
N VAL A 28 28.02 17.00 0.56
CA VAL A 28 27.04 16.90 1.63
C VAL A 28 27.51 15.71 2.44
N ALA A 29 27.90 15.93 3.70
CA ALA A 29 28.23 14.84 4.59
C ALA A 29 27.01 13.91 4.55
N ALA A 30 27.19 12.70 4.00
CA ALA A 30 26.16 11.69 4.04
C ALA A 30 25.84 11.49 5.53
N ALA A 31 24.58 11.58 5.91
CA ALA A 31 24.17 11.21 7.25
C ALA A 31 24.63 9.76 7.45
N ASP A 32 25.27 9.47 8.57
CA ASP A 32 25.75 8.13 8.88
C ASP A 32 24.59 7.12 8.93
N GLU A 33 23.37 7.61 9.15
CA GLU A 33 22.13 6.83 9.20
C GLU A 33 20.95 7.61 8.59
N GLN A 34 20.05 6.88 7.92
CA GLN A 34 18.78 7.40 7.43
C GLN A 34 17.64 6.93 8.33
N PHE A 35 16.90 7.85 8.91
CA PHE A 35 15.73 7.53 9.73
C PHE A 35 14.59 6.96 8.88
N VAL A 36 14.04 5.82 9.34
CA VAL A 36 12.90 5.12 8.75
C VAL A 36 11.85 4.89 9.83
N PRO A 37 10.81 5.73 9.93
CA PRO A 37 9.70 5.47 10.84
C PRO A 37 8.87 4.29 10.35
N LEU A 38 8.63 3.32 11.23
CA LEU A 38 7.81 2.14 10.97
C LEU A 38 6.53 2.23 11.81
N PRO A 39 5.40 2.71 11.25
CA PRO A 39 4.12 2.68 11.93
C PRO A 39 3.63 1.24 12.04
N THR A 40 3.34 0.80 13.26
CA THR A 40 2.96 -0.58 13.55
C THR A 40 1.55 -0.68 14.14
N TYR A 41 1.02 -1.90 14.20
CA TYR A 41 -0.16 -2.28 14.97
C TYR A 41 0.06 -3.65 15.62
N ARG A 42 0.98 -3.66 16.60
CA ARG A 42 1.34 -4.87 17.37
C ARG A 42 0.36 -5.17 18.49
N VAL A 43 -0.56 -4.24 18.76
CA VAL A 43 -1.62 -4.37 19.74
C VAL A 43 -3.00 -4.17 19.11
N GLY A 44 -4.06 -4.58 19.80
CA GLY A 44 -5.43 -4.44 19.33
C GLY A 44 -5.91 -5.57 18.39
N PRO A 45 -7.06 -5.40 17.73
CA PRO A 45 -7.74 -6.46 16.97
C PRO A 45 -6.96 -6.99 15.76
N TYR A 46 -5.96 -6.27 15.29
CA TYR A 46 -5.15 -6.62 14.11
C TYR A 46 -3.76 -7.15 14.45
N ALA A 47 -3.42 -7.22 15.74
CA ALA A 47 -2.10 -7.63 16.23
C ALA A 47 -1.71 -9.05 15.78
N SER A 48 -2.67 -9.97 15.67
CA SER A 48 -2.42 -11.34 15.22
C SER A 48 -1.81 -11.42 13.82
N SER A 49 -2.12 -10.46 12.98
CA SER A 49 -1.54 -10.33 11.63
C SER A 49 -0.40 -9.31 11.59
N GLY A 50 -0.51 -8.22 12.36
CA GLY A 50 0.50 -7.16 12.40
C GLY A 50 1.80 -7.58 13.04
N ALA A 51 1.76 -8.26 14.19
CA ALA A 51 2.97 -8.61 14.91
C ALA A 51 3.97 -9.45 14.09
N PRO A 52 3.57 -10.55 13.40
CA PRO A 52 4.49 -11.29 12.54
C PRO A 52 4.92 -10.50 11.29
N TRP A 53 4.04 -9.66 10.72
CA TRP A 53 4.38 -8.80 9.60
C TRP A 53 5.55 -7.87 9.95
N PHE A 54 5.41 -7.09 11.02
CA PHE A 54 6.45 -6.13 11.43
C PHE A 54 7.72 -6.80 11.94
N ALA A 55 7.63 -8.01 12.48
CA ALA A 55 8.82 -8.79 12.80
C ALA A 55 9.64 -9.07 11.53
N GLY A 56 8.98 -9.52 10.45
CA GLY A 56 9.65 -9.77 9.17
C GLY A 56 10.26 -8.51 8.54
N GLU A 57 9.59 -7.36 8.66
CA GLU A 57 10.15 -6.08 8.18
C GLU A 57 11.39 -5.67 8.97
N ILE A 58 11.36 -5.77 10.30
CA ILE A 58 12.52 -5.47 11.15
C ILE A 58 13.68 -6.44 10.84
N ASP A 59 13.41 -7.72 10.67
CA ASP A 59 14.43 -8.70 10.29
C ASP A 59 15.06 -8.34 8.94
N TYR A 60 14.27 -7.91 7.97
CA TYR A 60 14.77 -7.49 6.66
C TYR A 60 15.60 -6.19 6.73
N PHE A 61 15.15 -5.18 7.45
CA PHE A 61 15.95 -3.97 7.67
C PHE A 61 17.25 -4.26 8.43
N THR A 62 17.20 -5.19 9.38
CA THR A 62 18.40 -5.67 10.08
C THR A 62 19.36 -6.35 9.10
N TYR A 63 18.84 -7.19 8.20
CA TYR A 63 19.64 -7.82 7.14
C TYR A 63 20.32 -6.77 6.23
N ILE A 64 19.56 -5.76 5.76
CA ILE A 64 20.11 -4.66 4.98
C ILE A 64 21.28 -3.99 5.72
N ASN A 65 21.09 -3.71 7.02
CA ASN A 65 22.11 -3.04 7.82
C ASN A 65 23.33 -3.91 8.10
N GLU A 66 23.13 -5.16 8.53
CA GLU A 66 24.22 -6.00 9.03
C GLU A 66 24.94 -6.77 7.93
N VAL A 67 24.21 -7.21 6.89
CA VAL A 67 24.75 -8.04 5.82
C VAL A 67 25.14 -7.22 4.59
N GLU A 68 24.27 -6.30 4.17
CA GLU A 68 24.51 -5.49 2.98
C GLU A 68 25.25 -4.17 3.26
N GLY A 69 25.41 -3.81 4.54
CA GLY A 69 26.12 -2.59 4.96
C GLY A 69 25.29 -1.32 4.81
N GLY A 70 23.96 -1.42 4.73
CA GLY A 70 23.05 -0.32 4.48
C GLY A 70 22.76 -0.09 3.00
N VAL A 71 22.00 0.94 2.70
CA VAL A 71 21.68 1.35 1.32
C VAL A 71 22.74 2.31 0.84
N ASN A 72 23.55 1.92 -0.15
CA ASN A 72 24.71 2.69 -0.62
C ASN A 72 25.67 3.10 0.52
N GLY A 73 25.85 2.23 1.52
CA GLY A 73 26.71 2.48 2.68
C GLY A 73 26.06 3.32 3.79
N VAL A 74 24.83 3.75 3.64
CA VAL A 74 24.07 4.46 4.67
C VAL A 74 23.21 3.47 5.46
N LYS A 75 23.40 3.37 6.76
CA LYS A 75 22.59 2.54 7.65
C LYS A 75 21.17 3.08 7.79
N LEU A 76 20.20 2.21 8.07
CA LEU A 76 18.81 2.58 8.31
C LEU A 76 18.54 2.60 9.81
N ASP A 77 18.20 3.77 10.36
CA ASP A 77 17.69 3.92 11.74
C ASP A 77 16.19 3.67 11.75
N VAL A 78 15.79 2.41 11.96
CA VAL A 78 14.40 1.98 11.93
C VAL A 78 13.79 2.06 13.31
N GLN A 79 12.77 2.89 13.48
CA GLN A 79 12.07 3.07 14.75
C GLN A 79 10.58 2.78 14.61
N GLU A 80 10.04 1.92 15.49
CA GLU A 80 8.63 1.54 15.50
C GLU A 80 7.75 2.56 16.24
N PHE A 81 6.57 2.83 15.67
CA PHE A 81 5.57 3.71 16.24
C PHE A 81 4.20 3.04 16.22
N GLU A 82 3.68 2.70 17.39
CA GLU A 82 2.40 1.99 17.51
C GLU A 82 1.21 2.89 17.15
N THR A 83 0.39 2.42 16.21
CA THR A 83 -0.81 3.12 15.72
C THR A 83 -2.12 2.43 16.07
N GLU A 84 -2.08 1.18 16.54
CA GLU A 84 -3.26 0.32 16.77
C GLU A 84 -4.18 0.21 15.53
N TYR A 85 -3.61 0.36 14.32
CA TYR A 85 -4.34 0.43 13.05
C TYR A 85 -5.31 1.62 12.94
N SER A 86 -5.14 2.65 13.76
CA SER A 86 -5.95 3.88 13.73
C SER A 86 -5.38 4.87 12.70
N PRO A 87 -6.19 5.35 11.75
CA PRO A 87 -5.74 6.38 10.81
C PRO A 87 -5.38 7.69 11.50
N ASP A 88 -6.09 8.07 12.58
CA ASP A 88 -5.80 9.29 13.33
C ASP A 88 -4.44 9.20 14.02
N ARG A 89 -4.12 8.06 14.63
CA ARG A 89 -2.80 7.83 15.21
C ARG A 89 -1.70 7.77 14.16
N ALA A 90 -1.97 7.20 13.00
CA ALA A 90 -1.01 7.21 11.89
C ALA A 90 -0.69 8.63 11.42
N VAL A 91 -1.70 9.51 11.37
CA VAL A 91 -1.53 10.93 11.08
C VAL A 91 -0.71 11.63 12.18
N GLU A 92 -1.02 11.36 13.46
CA GLU A 92 -0.25 11.90 14.59
C GLU A 92 1.21 11.46 14.54
N VAL A 93 1.47 10.18 14.29
CA VAL A 93 2.84 9.66 14.13
C VAL A 93 3.55 10.37 12.98
N TYR A 94 2.94 10.42 11.79
CA TYR A 94 3.49 11.10 10.63
C TYR A 94 3.94 12.53 10.94
N GLU A 95 3.04 13.35 11.49
CA GLU A 95 3.33 14.76 11.81
C GLU A 95 4.44 14.90 12.86
N ARG A 96 4.50 13.98 13.81
CA ARG A 96 5.52 14.01 14.89
C ARG A 96 6.91 13.64 14.39
N VAL A 97 7.01 12.78 13.36
CA VAL A 97 8.30 12.17 12.98
C VAL A 97 8.85 12.64 11.64
N LYS A 98 8.07 13.36 10.83
CA LYS A 98 8.44 13.71 9.45
C LYS A 98 9.77 14.48 9.35
N ASP A 99 10.05 15.33 10.34
CA ASP A 99 11.28 16.14 10.40
C ASP A 99 12.40 15.45 11.20
N GLY A 100 12.25 14.17 11.54
CA GLY A 100 13.16 13.42 12.41
C GLY A 100 12.76 13.42 13.87
N VAL A 101 13.35 12.53 14.65
CA VAL A 101 13.14 12.42 16.11
C VAL A 101 14.49 12.25 16.81
N ASN A 102 14.62 12.81 18.01
CA ASN A 102 15.81 12.64 18.86
C ASN A 102 17.16 12.93 18.14
N GLY A 103 17.16 13.84 17.17
CA GLY A 103 18.35 14.19 16.39
C GLY A 103 18.60 13.31 15.15
N SER A 104 17.69 12.42 14.79
CA SER A 104 17.74 11.67 13.53
C SER A 104 17.54 12.58 12.31
N SER A 105 17.87 12.09 11.12
CA SER A 105 17.54 12.75 9.87
C SER A 105 16.01 12.85 9.66
N PRO A 106 15.50 13.78 8.83
CA PRO A 106 14.13 13.72 8.36
C PRO A 106 13.84 12.37 7.68
N MET A 107 12.60 11.89 7.76
CA MET A 107 12.23 10.65 7.09
C MET A 107 12.30 10.78 5.57
N ALA A 108 12.77 9.74 4.89
CA ALA A 108 12.83 9.70 3.43
C ALA A 108 11.50 9.27 2.81
N PHE A 109 10.71 8.48 3.51
CA PHE A 109 9.39 7.97 3.11
C PHE A 109 8.60 7.53 4.35
N PHE A 110 7.31 7.27 4.16
CA PHE A 110 6.45 6.72 5.20
C PHE A 110 5.70 5.50 4.67
N ILE A 111 5.82 4.37 5.37
CA ILE A 111 5.11 3.13 5.02
C ILE A 111 3.76 3.14 5.73
N THR A 112 2.65 3.14 5.00
CA THR A 112 1.34 3.37 5.64
C THR A 112 0.73 2.14 6.30
N HIS A 113 0.97 0.92 5.83
CA HIS A 113 0.42 -0.36 6.31
C HIS A 113 -1.11 -0.37 6.55
N SER A 114 -1.80 0.68 6.12
CA SER A 114 -3.22 0.87 6.37
C SER A 114 -3.84 1.75 5.28
N THR A 115 -4.76 1.21 4.50
CA THR A 115 -5.45 1.97 3.44
C THR A 115 -6.16 3.22 3.98
N PRO A 116 -6.89 3.19 5.12
CA PRO A 116 -7.42 4.41 5.72
C PRO A 116 -6.35 5.44 6.07
N ALA A 117 -5.18 5.01 6.54
CA ALA A 117 -4.07 5.92 6.81
C ALA A 117 -3.51 6.52 5.51
N THR A 118 -3.37 5.73 4.43
CA THR A 118 -2.97 6.23 3.11
C THR A 118 -3.91 7.34 2.62
N TYR A 119 -5.23 7.13 2.75
CA TYR A 119 -6.22 8.15 2.37
C TYR A 119 -6.10 9.43 3.20
N ALA A 120 -5.89 9.30 4.50
CA ALA A 120 -5.77 10.46 5.40
C ALA A 120 -4.47 11.25 5.19
N LEU A 121 -3.39 10.56 4.81
CA LEU A 121 -2.06 11.14 4.64
C LEU A 121 -1.78 11.67 3.24
N GLY A 122 -2.48 11.22 2.20
CA GLY A 122 -2.22 11.59 0.82
C GLY A 122 -2.07 13.11 0.57
N PRO A 123 -2.99 13.96 1.05
CA PRO A 123 -2.85 15.42 0.91
C PRO A 123 -1.61 15.99 1.61
N ARG A 124 -1.26 15.48 2.80
CA ARG A 124 -0.09 15.90 3.57
C ARG A 124 1.22 15.48 2.90
N ALA A 125 1.28 14.25 2.48
CA ALA A 125 2.44 13.70 1.78
C ALA A 125 2.78 14.51 0.51
N ARG A 126 1.76 14.95 -0.22
CA ARG A 126 1.93 15.83 -1.37
C ARG A 126 2.46 17.21 -0.99
N GLU A 127 1.95 17.81 0.09
CA GLU A 127 2.40 19.11 0.60
C GLU A 127 3.86 19.03 1.09
N ASP A 128 4.15 18.01 1.90
CA ASP A 128 5.48 17.78 2.50
C ASP A 128 6.49 17.18 1.50
N LYS A 129 6.02 16.68 0.34
CA LYS A 129 6.82 15.96 -0.67
C LYS A 129 7.48 14.70 -0.12
N ILE A 130 6.78 13.97 0.74
CA ILE A 130 7.23 12.75 1.36
C ILE A 130 6.49 11.57 0.72
N PRO A 131 7.19 10.60 0.11
CA PRO A 131 6.57 9.43 -0.48
C PRO A 131 5.82 8.58 0.56
N LEU A 132 4.57 8.24 0.27
CA LEU A 132 3.82 7.21 0.97
C LEU A 132 4.00 5.89 0.24
N ILE A 133 4.50 4.89 0.93
CA ILE A 133 4.66 3.53 0.41
C ILE A 133 3.52 2.67 0.95
N ASP A 134 2.72 2.10 0.05
CA ASP A 134 1.73 1.08 0.42
C ASP A 134 2.30 -0.28 0.03
N PRO A 135 2.74 -1.11 0.99
CA PRO A 135 3.61 -2.26 0.70
C PRO A 135 2.90 -3.42 0.02
N ALA A 136 1.58 -3.53 0.16
CA ALA A 136 0.90 -4.75 -0.26
C ALA A 136 -0.48 -4.54 -0.86
N GLY A 137 -0.72 -3.48 -1.51
CA GLY A 137 -1.95 -3.21 -2.23
C GLY A 137 -2.50 -1.83 -1.94
N GLY A 138 -2.52 -1.02 -2.94
CA GLY A 138 -2.94 0.35 -2.85
C GLY A 138 -4.36 0.58 -3.32
N ARG A 139 -4.86 1.73 -2.94
CA ARG A 139 -6.06 2.29 -3.56
C ARG A 139 -5.84 2.40 -5.07
N PRO A 140 -6.82 1.95 -5.89
CA PRO A 140 -6.64 1.95 -7.34
C PRO A 140 -6.40 3.33 -7.94
N GLU A 141 -6.93 4.38 -7.31
CA GLU A 141 -6.81 5.77 -7.76
C GLU A 141 -5.35 6.25 -7.75
N SER A 142 -4.51 5.76 -6.83
CA SER A 142 -3.10 6.14 -6.74
C SER A 142 -2.25 5.69 -7.93
N LEU A 143 -2.78 4.83 -8.81
CA LEU A 143 -2.15 4.55 -10.11
C LEU A 143 -2.13 5.77 -11.04
N ASN A 144 -2.96 6.77 -10.79
CA ASN A 144 -2.88 8.05 -11.49
C ASN A 144 -1.83 8.96 -10.83
N GLY A 145 -0.56 8.71 -11.09
CA GLY A 145 0.56 9.46 -10.54
C GLY A 145 0.58 10.96 -10.90
N LEU A 146 -0.25 11.42 -11.85
CA LEU A 146 -0.44 12.85 -12.10
C LEU A 146 -1.29 13.54 -11.01
N VAL A 147 -2.08 12.77 -10.27
CA VAL A 147 -2.93 13.25 -9.19
C VAL A 147 -2.36 12.88 -7.82
N PHE A 148 -1.84 11.66 -7.71
CA PHE A 148 -1.30 11.08 -6.49
C PHE A 148 0.21 10.93 -6.58
N GLU A 149 0.91 12.05 -6.78
CA GLU A 149 2.35 12.11 -7.07
C GLU A 149 3.23 11.48 -5.99
N TYR A 150 2.74 11.38 -4.76
CA TYR A 150 3.47 10.88 -3.59
C TYR A 150 2.87 9.61 -2.98
N GLU A 151 1.99 8.91 -3.70
CA GLU A 151 1.44 7.61 -3.27
C GLU A 151 1.97 6.49 -4.18
N PHE A 152 2.63 5.50 -3.58
CA PHE A 152 3.31 4.41 -4.30
C PHE A 152 2.79 3.03 -3.84
N PRO A 153 1.74 2.49 -4.49
CA PRO A 153 1.35 1.10 -4.28
C PRO A 153 2.37 0.16 -4.93
N LEU A 154 2.95 -0.79 -4.17
CA LEU A 154 4.09 -1.55 -4.65
C LEU A 154 3.74 -2.79 -5.47
N LEU A 155 2.75 -3.59 -5.08
CA LEU A 155 2.56 -4.93 -5.64
C LEU A 155 1.35 -5.03 -6.57
N PHE A 156 0.18 -4.59 -6.12
CA PHE A 156 -1.07 -4.71 -6.86
C PHE A 156 -2.05 -3.63 -6.39
N THR A 157 -3.19 -3.52 -7.06
CA THR A 157 -4.31 -2.72 -6.57
C THR A 157 -5.47 -3.60 -6.13
N TYR A 158 -6.38 -3.04 -5.35
CA TYR A 158 -7.58 -3.77 -4.96
C TYR A 158 -8.51 -4.08 -6.14
N TYR A 159 -8.39 -3.37 -7.27
CA TYR A 159 -9.07 -3.75 -8.52
C TYR A 159 -8.49 -5.04 -9.10
N SER A 160 -7.17 -5.20 -9.08
CA SER A 160 -6.52 -6.44 -9.50
C SER A 160 -6.99 -7.62 -8.65
N GLN A 161 -7.06 -7.46 -7.33
CA GLN A 161 -7.53 -8.52 -6.43
C GLN A 161 -8.99 -8.91 -6.71
N GLY A 162 -9.90 -7.94 -6.88
CA GLY A 162 -11.29 -8.21 -7.25
C GLY A 162 -11.38 -8.97 -8.57
N SER A 163 -10.58 -8.56 -9.56
CA SER A 163 -10.54 -9.24 -10.87
C SER A 163 -10.00 -10.67 -10.77
N VAL A 164 -8.95 -10.90 -9.97
CA VAL A 164 -8.39 -12.25 -9.73
C VAL A 164 -9.41 -13.14 -9.05
N ALA A 165 -10.15 -12.64 -8.06
CA ALA A 165 -11.21 -13.42 -7.40
C ALA A 165 -12.30 -13.87 -8.39
N VAL A 166 -12.78 -12.96 -9.27
CA VAL A 166 -13.77 -13.30 -10.30
C VAL A 166 -13.19 -14.25 -11.34
N ASN A 167 -11.92 -14.09 -11.76
CA ASN A 167 -11.26 -15.01 -12.67
C ASN A 167 -11.17 -16.42 -12.09
N TYR A 168 -10.77 -16.54 -10.81
CA TYR A 168 -10.72 -17.82 -10.13
C TYR A 168 -12.10 -18.48 -10.06
N ILE A 169 -13.15 -17.75 -9.68
CA ILE A 169 -14.53 -18.26 -9.67
C ILE A 169 -14.94 -18.73 -11.07
N ALA A 170 -14.61 -17.97 -12.11
CA ALA A 170 -14.91 -18.36 -13.47
C ALA A 170 -14.20 -19.68 -13.87
N GLN A 171 -12.96 -19.89 -13.47
CA GLN A 171 -12.24 -21.15 -13.68
C GLN A 171 -12.91 -22.32 -12.97
N GLU A 172 -13.28 -22.16 -11.69
CA GLU A 172 -14.01 -23.18 -10.92
C GLU A 172 -15.38 -23.51 -11.55
N MET A 173 -15.98 -22.54 -12.24
CA MET A 173 -17.27 -22.71 -12.90
C MET A 173 -17.13 -23.21 -14.36
N GLY A 174 -15.91 -23.35 -14.90
CA GLY A 174 -15.65 -23.81 -16.25
C GLY A 174 -15.76 -22.74 -17.33
N GLY A 175 -15.78 -21.45 -16.95
CA GLY A 175 -15.76 -20.31 -17.88
C GLY A 175 -16.58 -19.12 -17.38
N PHE A 176 -16.27 -17.94 -17.93
CA PHE A 176 -16.97 -16.69 -17.56
C PHE A 176 -18.46 -16.71 -17.92
N GLU A 177 -18.84 -17.44 -18.97
CA GLU A 177 -20.23 -17.61 -19.41
C GLU A 177 -21.11 -18.30 -18.35
N ASN A 178 -20.50 -19.09 -17.47
CA ASN A 178 -21.15 -19.80 -16.39
C ASN A 178 -21.37 -18.96 -15.13
N LEU A 179 -20.88 -17.73 -15.12
CA LEU A 179 -21.14 -16.78 -14.02
C LEU A 179 -22.52 -16.15 -14.09
N LYS A 180 -23.16 -16.16 -15.25
CA LYS A 180 -24.48 -15.55 -15.44
C LYS A 180 -25.51 -16.10 -14.46
N GLY A 181 -26.13 -15.20 -13.71
CA GLY A 181 -27.15 -15.54 -12.69
C GLY A 181 -26.60 -16.16 -11.40
N LYS A 182 -25.27 -16.28 -11.24
CA LYS A 182 -24.64 -16.70 -9.98
C LYS A 182 -24.64 -15.59 -8.97
N LYS A 183 -24.65 -15.95 -7.68
CA LYS A 183 -24.58 -15.01 -6.56
C LYS A 183 -23.21 -15.05 -5.95
N ILE A 184 -22.49 -13.94 -6.05
CA ILE A 184 -21.17 -13.73 -5.42
C ILE A 184 -21.38 -12.72 -4.29
N VAL A 185 -21.18 -13.16 -3.05
CA VAL A 185 -21.25 -12.31 -1.87
C VAL A 185 -19.84 -11.90 -1.48
N THR A 186 -19.58 -10.61 -1.37
CA THR A 186 -18.35 -10.09 -0.76
C THR A 186 -18.63 -9.65 0.67
N VAL A 187 -18.04 -10.35 1.63
CA VAL A 187 -18.04 -9.97 3.05
C VAL A 187 -16.77 -9.16 3.30
N TYR A 188 -16.91 -7.89 3.64
CA TYR A 188 -15.79 -6.98 3.65
C TYR A 188 -15.69 -6.16 4.94
N HIS A 189 -14.46 -5.83 5.32
CA HIS A 189 -14.16 -4.87 6.39
C HIS A 189 -14.72 -3.49 6.04
N ASP A 190 -15.55 -2.92 6.89
CA ASP A 190 -16.19 -1.64 6.65
C ASP A 190 -15.23 -0.46 6.79
N SER A 191 -14.35 -0.31 5.80
CA SER A 191 -13.33 0.72 5.71
C SER A 191 -12.97 1.02 4.26
N GLY A 192 -12.06 1.98 4.04
CA GLY A 192 -11.47 2.25 2.73
C GLY A 192 -10.87 1.02 2.08
N TYR A 193 -10.19 0.14 2.84
CA TYR A 193 -9.66 -1.13 2.34
C TYR A 193 -10.78 -2.03 1.79
N GLY A 194 -11.77 -2.34 2.60
CA GLY A 194 -12.81 -3.30 2.20
C GLY A 194 -13.67 -2.80 1.03
N ARG A 195 -13.91 -1.50 0.95
CA ARG A 195 -14.70 -0.87 -0.13
C ARG A 195 -13.95 -0.70 -1.43
N SER A 196 -12.62 -0.68 -1.41
CA SER A 196 -11.80 -0.34 -2.58
C SER A 196 -11.96 -1.27 -3.78
N SER A 197 -12.44 -2.51 -3.61
CA SER A 197 -12.73 -3.41 -4.74
C SER A 197 -14.16 -3.33 -5.27
N GLN A 198 -15.07 -2.61 -4.59
CA GLN A 198 -16.48 -2.58 -5.00
C GLN A 198 -16.69 -2.12 -6.43
N PRO A 199 -16.05 -1.02 -6.91
CA PRO A 199 -16.27 -0.56 -8.28
C PRO A 199 -15.90 -1.59 -9.34
N VAL A 200 -14.78 -2.31 -9.17
CA VAL A 200 -14.41 -3.36 -10.14
C VAL A 200 -15.35 -4.56 -10.07
N MET A 201 -15.84 -4.91 -8.87
CA MET A 201 -16.82 -6.00 -8.73
C MET A 201 -18.15 -5.65 -9.42
N GLU A 202 -18.59 -4.40 -9.36
CA GLU A 202 -19.79 -3.91 -10.08
C GLU A 202 -19.60 -4.01 -11.61
N VAL A 203 -18.47 -3.53 -12.13
CA VAL A 203 -18.15 -3.60 -13.57
C VAL A 203 -18.09 -5.06 -14.05
N LEU A 204 -17.49 -5.95 -13.27
CA LEU A 204 -17.40 -7.36 -13.63
C LEU A 204 -18.76 -8.08 -13.53
N ALA A 205 -19.59 -7.70 -12.55
CA ALA A 205 -20.94 -8.21 -12.41
C ALA A 205 -21.81 -7.83 -13.61
N GLU A 206 -21.76 -6.57 -14.04
CA GLU A 206 -22.44 -6.11 -15.26
C GLU A 206 -21.95 -6.87 -16.49
N LYS A 207 -20.62 -7.00 -16.64
CA LYS A 207 -20.01 -7.65 -17.81
C LYS A 207 -20.35 -9.12 -17.94
N TYR A 208 -20.36 -9.87 -16.82
CA TYR A 208 -20.51 -11.33 -16.81
C TYR A 208 -21.88 -11.81 -16.31
N GLY A 209 -22.73 -10.90 -15.87
CA GLY A 209 -24.12 -11.18 -15.51
C GLY A 209 -24.31 -11.90 -14.17
N PHE A 210 -23.36 -11.83 -13.24
CA PHE A 210 -23.54 -12.34 -11.88
C PHE A 210 -24.16 -11.30 -10.96
N GLU A 211 -24.82 -11.74 -9.88
CA GLU A 211 -25.35 -10.90 -8.83
C GLU A 211 -24.22 -10.59 -7.82
N ASN A 212 -23.78 -9.31 -7.77
CA ASN A 212 -22.76 -8.83 -6.83
C ASN A 212 -23.40 -8.31 -5.56
N ILE A 213 -23.21 -8.98 -4.43
CA ILE A 213 -23.80 -8.62 -3.14
C ILE A 213 -22.70 -8.25 -2.15
N GLN A 214 -22.73 -7.02 -1.66
CA GLN A 214 -21.72 -6.47 -0.78
C GLN A 214 -22.23 -6.38 0.65
N ILE A 215 -21.56 -7.04 1.62
CA ILE A 215 -21.99 -7.08 3.02
C ILE A 215 -20.86 -6.56 3.91
N PRO A 216 -21.02 -5.38 4.54
CA PRO A 216 -20.02 -4.82 5.44
C PRO A 216 -19.99 -5.56 6.78
N VAL A 217 -18.79 -5.68 7.33
CA VAL A 217 -18.55 -6.09 8.72
C VAL A 217 -17.93 -4.92 9.45
N ALA A 218 -18.62 -4.43 10.46
CA ALA A 218 -18.14 -3.33 11.28
C ALA A 218 -16.89 -3.74 12.06
N HIS A 219 -15.95 -2.81 12.20
CA HIS A 219 -14.76 -2.97 13.02
C HIS A 219 -15.13 -3.21 14.51
N PRO A 220 -14.46 -4.11 15.24
CA PRO A 220 -13.34 -4.99 14.83
C PRO A 220 -13.81 -6.33 14.23
N GLY A 221 -15.11 -6.60 14.11
CA GLY A 221 -15.64 -7.82 13.52
C GLY A 221 -15.53 -9.07 14.40
N SER A 222 -15.51 -8.89 15.72
CA SER A 222 -15.48 -9.97 16.71
C SER A 222 -16.85 -10.68 16.87
N GLU A 223 -17.95 -10.06 16.44
CA GLU A 223 -19.29 -10.63 16.42
C GLU A 223 -19.90 -10.51 15.01
N GLN A 224 -20.16 -11.66 14.38
CA GLN A 224 -20.60 -11.72 12.98
C GLN A 224 -21.84 -12.61 12.75
N SER A 225 -22.52 -13.04 13.80
CA SER A 225 -23.66 -13.98 13.68
C SER A 225 -24.78 -13.44 12.79
N ALA A 226 -25.09 -12.14 12.87
CA ALA A 226 -26.11 -11.51 12.05
C ALA A 226 -25.70 -11.50 10.56
N ILE A 227 -24.44 -11.20 10.27
CA ILE A 227 -23.85 -11.18 8.92
C ILE A 227 -23.99 -12.57 8.28
N TRP A 228 -23.51 -13.61 8.95
CA TRP A 228 -23.52 -14.96 8.38
C TRP A 228 -24.92 -15.58 8.29
N ARG A 229 -25.85 -15.14 9.15
CA ARG A 229 -27.28 -15.48 8.97
C ARG A 229 -27.84 -14.86 7.69
N GLN A 230 -27.50 -13.61 7.39
CA GLN A 230 -27.87 -12.93 6.16
C GLN A 230 -27.27 -13.65 4.94
N VAL A 231 -25.96 -13.93 4.96
CA VAL A 231 -25.27 -14.69 3.89
C VAL A 231 -25.94 -16.03 3.63
N ARG A 232 -26.28 -16.78 4.70
CA ARG A 232 -27.01 -18.04 4.58
C ARG A 232 -28.37 -17.87 3.89
N GLY A 233 -29.09 -16.79 4.22
CA GLY A 233 -30.39 -16.48 3.59
C GLY A 233 -30.29 -16.18 2.10
N ILE A 234 -29.21 -15.58 1.67
CA ILE A 234 -28.90 -15.27 0.26
C ILE A 234 -28.61 -16.53 -0.55
N LYS A 235 -28.03 -17.56 0.07
CA LYS A 235 -27.55 -18.80 -0.57
C LYS A 235 -26.58 -18.51 -1.71
N PRO A 236 -25.40 -17.92 -1.42
CA PRO A 236 -24.44 -17.57 -2.45
C PRO A 236 -23.83 -18.81 -3.12
N ASP A 237 -23.43 -18.67 -4.38
CA ASP A 237 -22.60 -19.65 -5.08
C ASP A 237 -21.15 -19.57 -4.60
N PHE A 238 -20.64 -18.36 -4.33
CA PHE A 238 -19.32 -18.09 -3.76
C PHE A 238 -19.36 -16.93 -2.77
N VAL A 239 -18.40 -16.95 -1.84
CA VAL A 239 -18.17 -15.85 -0.89
C VAL A 239 -16.76 -15.36 -1.02
N VAL A 240 -16.58 -14.07 -1.27
CA VAL A 240 -15.26 -13.40 -1.25
C VAL A 240 -15.08 -12.73 0.11
N LEU A 241 -13.96 -13.02 0.78
CA LEU A 241 -13.60 -12.41 2.05
C LEU A 241 -12.59 -11.29 1.80
N ARG A 242 -12.96 -10.09 2.18
CA ARG A 242 -12.07 -8.92 2.27
C ARG A 242 -12.02 -8.44 3.70
N THR A 243 -11.47 -9.27 4.55
CA THR A 243 -11.43 -9.11 6.00
C THR A 243 -9.98 -9.10 6.50
N TRP A 244 -9.75 -8.60 7.71
CA TRP A 244 -8.41 -8.46 8.27
C TRP A 244 -8.39 -8.77 9.78
N GLY A 245 -7.26 -9.28 10.27
CA GLY A 245 -7.06 -9.57 11.70
C GLY A 245 -8.09 -10.58 12.24
N VAL A 246 -8.61 -10.34 13.44
CA VAL A 246 -9.58 -11.23 14.11
C VAL A 246 -10.88 -11.43 13.33
N MET A 247 -11.22 -10.49 12.44
CA MET A 247 -12.44 -10.55 11.62
C MET A 247 -12.47 -11.81 10.75
N THR A 248 -11.33 -12.22 10.19
CA THR A 248 -11.24 -13.37 9.29
C THR A 248 -11.52 -14.70 10.00
N PRO A 249 -10.77 -15.10 11.05
CA PRO A 249 -11.02 -16.38 11.72
C PRO A 249 -12.41 -16.44 12.38
N VAL A 250 -12.90 -15.32 12.94
CA VAL A 250 -14.26 -15.23 13.45
C VAL A 250 -15.28 -15.43 12.34
N GLY A 251 -15.06 -14.82 11.19
CA GLY A 251 -15.91 -14.95 10.00
C GLY A 251 -15.99 -16.39 9.51
N ILE A 252 -14.85 -17.05 9.28
CA ILE A 252 -14.77 -18.43 8.80
C ILE A 252 -15.47 -19.41 9.78
N LYS A 253 -15.15 -19.30 11.08
CA LYS A 253 -15.78 -20.15 12.12
C LYS A 253 -17.30 -19.94 12.19
N THR A 254 -17.74 -18.70 12.08
CA THR A 254 -19.17 -18.38 12.13
C THR A 254 -19.88 -18.84 10.85
N ALA A 255 -19.28 -18.64 9.67
CA ALA A 255 -19.80 -19.16 8.40
C ALA A 255 -20.02 -20.68 8.46
N LYS A 256 -19.01 -21.42 8.91
CA LYS A 256 -19.09 -22.89 9.08
C LYS A 256 -20.23 -23.28 10.01
N ARG A 257 -20.37 -22.60 11.15
CA ARG A 257 -21.48 -22.85 12.12
C ARG A 257 -22.86 -22.60 11.51
N PHE A 258 -22.98 -21.65 10.57
CA PHE A 258 -24.23 -21.40 9.83
C PHE A 258 -24.40 -22.28 8.59
N GLY A 259 -23.51 -23.25 8.36
CA GLY A 259 -23.61 -24.20 7.25
C GLY A 259 -23.24 -23.63 5.88
N ILE A 260 -22.42 -22.56 5.86
CA ILE A 260 -21.80 -22.07 4.63
C ILE A 260 -20.65 -23.02 4.25
N ASP A 261 -20.59 -23.40 2.99
CA ASP A 261 -19.51 -24.22 2.45
C ASP A 261 -18.21 -23.38 2.38
N VAL A 262 -17.28 -23.67 3.28
CA VAL A 262 -15.98 -22.98 3.30
C VAL A 262 -15.12 -23.27 2.07
N GLY A 263 -15.36 -24.35 1.34
CA GLY A 263 -14.71 -24.65 0.06
C GLY A 263 -15.10 -23.68 -1.07
N LYS A 264 -16.15 -22.89 -0.86
CA LYS A 264 -16.59 -21.83 -1.78
C LYS A 264 -16.27 -20.42 -1.27
N MET A 265 -15.43 -20.33 -0.24
CA MET A 265 -14.95 -19.05 0.29
C MET A 265 -13.56 -18.75 -0.25
N ILE A 266 -13.39 -17.55 -0.75
CA ILE A 266 -12.14 -17.08 -1.36
C ILE A 266 -11.66 -15.89 -0.56
N GLY A 267 -10.51 -16.00 0.09
CA GLY A 267 -9.85 -14.88 0.76
C GLY A 267 -9.06 -14.02 -0.23
N ASP A 268 -9.07 -12.71 -0.04
CA ASP A 268 -8.03 -11.89 -0.64
C ASP A 268 -6.69 -12.11 0.09
N VAL A 269 -5.63 -11.40 -0.30
CA VAL A 269 -4.30 -11.59 0.29
C VAL A 269 -4.28 -11.44 1.82
N TRP A 270 -5.13 -10.57 2.37
CA TRP A 270 -5.19 -10.31 3.81
C TRP A 270 -6.03 -11.34 4.57
N ALA A 271 -7.07 -11.85 3.92
CA ALA A 271 -7.97 -12.83 4.52
C ALA A 271 -7.47 -14.28 4.35
N SER A 272 -6.47 -14.53 3.51
CA SER A 272 -5.96 -15.88 3.21
C SER A 272 -4.59 -16.18 3.83
N SER A 273 -4.07 -15.31 4.70
CA SER A 273 -2.81 -15.57 5.39
C SER A 273 -2.90 -16.78 6.34
N GLU A 274 -1.80 -17.46 6.58
CA GLU A 274 -1.74 -18.59 7.53
C GLU A 274 -2.24 -18.21 8.91
N THR A 275 -1.88 -17.04 9.40
CA THR A 275 -2.33 -16.52 10.70
C THR A 275 -3.84 -16.26 10.76
N ALA A 276 -4.49 -16.04 9.63
CA ALA A 276 -5.93 -15.83 9.54
C ALA A 276 -6.71 -17.14 9.38
N CYS A 277 -6.13 -18.17 8.74
CA CYS A 277 -6.80 -19.42 8.39
C CYS A 277 -6.51 -20.59 9.32
N SER A 278 -5.41 -20.56 10.08
CA SER A 278 -4.91 -21.68 10.91
C SER A 278 -5.58 -21.83 12.28
N THR A 279 -6.77 -21.25 12.52
CA THR A 279 -7.44 -21.25 13.83
C THR A 279 -8.63 -22.20 13.91
#